data_0b12594b93df989ff76d7cd37da9008d
#
_entry.id   0b12594b93df989ff76d7cd37da9008d
#
_cell.length_a   1.000
_cell.length_b   1.000
_cell.length_c   1.000
_cell.angle_alpha   90.00
_cell.angle_beta   90.00
_cell.angle_gamma   90.00
#
_symmetry.space_group_name_H-M   'P 1'
#
loop_
_entity.id
_entity.type
_entity.pdbx_description
1 polymer ?
#
loop_
_entity_poly.entity_id
_entity_poly.type
_entity_poly.pdbx_seq_one_letter_code
_entity_poly.pdbx_strand_id
1 'polypeptide(L)'
;MAKRRQNGKGTLRQRKDGRWEGRVVVGYDEKGLPITKNVLAHTKTECAEKLEKLKEEYRPPSTRCKPDMLFGDWMEFWYENYSKPAIRPLTQQNYENRIYDHIIPDIGKIPLNKLTQNDLQQFYARLKRNGRKQYVEKYGTGLSDRMVRACHASCRMALEKAVAEGLIRVNPAIGCKLPPKKAKEMQVLTREKMQRFMTQAKADGYFELFLLELCTGMRRGEIVALQWDDLNMQTGELHICRQATTVHGNIHICAPKTKSSIRTVILPPDIVRLLAEYKKRINSRWMFPSPVKEDAPYHPSAIRKVLDRTLERAECKHVRFHDLRHTFATTALANGMDVKTLSAIIGHISSETTLNIYTHITDNMQRSAANKIEQGFGRNEGSLSEDKQTPDQTVKTAQTAKFEPKQPKIRRPGTGCITEINDHLFEGRYSPTNAYGKRTPKNVYAKTREECEEKLAELITRMNADIAAEKERLNAEQSA
;
A
#
# COMPACT_ATOMS: atom_id res chain seq x y z
N MET A 1 12.15 4.10 26.56
CA MET A 1 12.63 3.01 25.66
C MET A 1 14.02 3.39 25.15
N ALA A 2 15.04 2.56 25.42
CA ALA A 2 16.38 2.81 24.91
C ALA A 2 16.35 2.80 23.38
N LYS A 3 16.87 3.84 22.71
CA LYS A 3 16.98 3.92 21.25
C LYS A 3 17.78 2.71 20.76
N ARG A 4 17.15 1.87 19.94
CA ARG A 4 17.81 0.75 19.26
C ARG A 4 18.97 1.30 18.42
N ARG A 5 20.20 0.92 18.74
CA ARG A 5 21.40 1.37 18.03
C ARG A 5 21.43 0.78 16.62
N GLN A 6 21.94 1.56 15.66
CA GLN A 6 22.09 1.09 14.27
C GLN A 6 23.03 -0.11 14.20
N ASN A 7 22.66 -1.15 13.41
CA ASN A 7 23.49 -2.31 13.15
C ASN A 7 24.87 -1.89 12.57
N GLY A 8 25.95 -2.54 13.03
CA GLY A 8 27.31 -2.30 12.53
C GLY A 8 28.14 -1.30 13.31
N LYS A 9 27.58 -0.49 14.22
CA LYS A 9 28.37 0.48 15.02
C LYS A 9 29.20 -0.13 16.16
N GLY A 10 29.03 -1.42 16.45
CA GLY A 10 29.64 -2.06 17.61
C GLY A 10 29.07 -1.54 18.94
N THR A 11 29.50 -2.11 20.04
CA THR A 11 29.10 -1.72 21.40
C THR A 11 30.31 -1.37 22.23
N LEU A 12 30.22 -0.28 23.01
CA LEU A 12 31.18 0.10 24.01
C LEU A 12 30.50 -0.02 25.39
N ARG A 13 31.08 -0.75 26.30
CA ARG A 13 30.63 -0.89 27.69
C ARG A 13 31.78 -0.85 28.67
N GLN A 14 31.56 -0.37 29.86
CA GLN A 14 32.50 -0.51 30.95
C GLN A 14 32.26 -1.86 31.66
N ARG A 15 33.33 -2.58 31.91
CA ARG A 15 33.34 -3.86 32.67
C ARG A 15 33.39 -3.58 34.17
N LYS A 16 33.06 -4.58 34.95
CA LYS A 16 33.14 -4.54 36.40
C LYS A 16 34.54 -4.30 36.93
N ASP A 17 35.57 -4.65 36.13
CA ASP A 17 36.99 -4.45 36.44
C ASP A 17 37.50 -3.04 36.09
N GLY A 18 36.59 -2.11 35.73
CA GLY A 18 36.91 -0.73 35.43
C GLY A 18 37.37 -0.48 33.98
N ARG A 19 37.74 -1.51 33.23
CA ARG A 19 38.18 -1.39 31.83
C ARG A 19 37.01 -1.21 30.88
N TRP A 20 37.26 -0.56 29.73
CA TRP A 20 36.30 -0.44 28.64
C TRP A 20 36.45 -1.59 27.66
N GLU A 21 35.32 -2.17 27.25
CA GLU A 21 35.23 -3.24 26.25
C GLU A 21 34.46 -2.70 25.04
N GLY A 22 35.10 -2.78 23.86
CA GLY A 22 34.46 -2.56 22.56
C GLY A 22 34.23 -3.90 21.89
N ARG A 23 33.01 -4.15 21.39
CA ARG A 23 32.65 -5.38 20.65
C ARG A 23 32.07 -5.06 19.30
N VAL A 24 32.52 -5.77 18.27
CA VAL A 24 32.00 -5.66 16.88
C VAL A 24 31.72 -7.06 16.32
N VAL A 25 30.67 -7.18 15.50
CA VAL A 25 30.40 -8.40 14.71
C VAL A 25 31.26 -8.31 13.45
N VAL A 26 32.12 -9.32 13.23
CA VAL A 26 33.05 -9.36 12.10
C VAL A 26 32.62 -10.34 11.00
N GLY A 27 31.58 -11.14 11.23
CA GLY A 27 31.01 -12.09 10.28
C GLY A 27 29.91 -12.92 10.89
N TYR A 28 29.47 -13.93 10.16
CA TYR A 28 28.52 -14.95 10.62
C TYR A 28 29.09 -16.33 10.32
N ASP A 29 28.86 -17.31 11.19
CA ASP A 29 29.25 -18.68 10.96
C ASP A 29 28.29 -19.40 9.98
N GLU A 30 28.60 -20.67 9.65
CA GLU A 30 27.77 -21.48 8.75
C GLU A 30 26.32 -21.68 9.25
N LYS A 31 26.07 -21.47 10.53
CA LYS A 31 24.75 -21.56 11.17
C LYS A 31 24.05 -20.20 11.28
N GLY A 32 24.65 -19.13 10.74
CA GLY A 32 24.10 -17.77 10.78
C GLY A 32 24.28 -17.06 12.13
N LEU A 33 25.12 -17.58 13.05
CA LEU A 33 25.43 -16.95 14.33
C LEU A 33 26.54 -15.90 14.17
N PRO A 34 26.42 -14.71 14.84
CA PRO A 34 27.40 -13.64 14.68
C PRO A 34 28.75 -13.98 15.32
N ILE A 35 29.79 -13.92 14.51
CA ILE A 35 31.18 -13.99 14.97
C ILE A 35 31.56 -12.59 15.49
N THR A 36 31.93 -12.49 16.76
CA THR A 36 32.26 -11.21 17.39
C THR A 36 33.72 -11.14 17.80
N LYS A 37 34.36 -9.99 17.63
CA LYS A 37 35.68 -9.65 18.18
C LYS A 37 35.54 -8.49 19.18
N ASN A 38 36.44 -8.48 20.20
CA ASN A 38 36.46 -7.47 21.26
C ASN A 38 37.84 -6.87 21.42
N VAL A 39 37.85 -5.61 21.82
CA VAL A 39 39.02 -4.85 22.26
C VAL A 39 38.81 -4.36 23.68
N LEU A 40 39.89 -4.25 24.44
CA LEU A 40 39.92 -3.76 25.80
C LEU A 40 40.86 -2.55 25.90
N ALA A 41 40.45 -1.57 26.69
CA ALA A 41 41.27 -0.38 26.99
C ALA A 41 40.95 0.16 28.38
N HIS A 42 41.85 1.00 28.91
CA HIS A 42 41.64 1.65 30.21
C HIS A 42 40.72 2.87 30.11
N THR A 43 40.70 3.55 28.98
CA THR A 43 39.84 4.70 28.75
C THR A 43 38.79 4.43 27.67
N LYS A 44 37.71 5.16 27.71
CA LYS A 44 36.61 5.06 26.72
C LYS A 44 37.09 5.49 25.32
N THR A 45 37.90 6.54 25.25
CA THR A 45 38.45 7.09 24.01
C THR A 45 39.38 6.09 23.33
N GLU A 46 40.35 5.55 24.09
CA GLU A 46 41.27 4.51 23.60
C GLU A 46 40.53 3.26 23.13
N CYS A 47 39.48 2.86 23.84
CA CYS A 47 38.66 1.71 23.46
C CYS A 47 37.92 1.97 22.16
N ALA A 48 37.41 3.18 21.95
CA ALA A 48 36.74 3.57 20.71
C ALA A 48 37.70 3.59 19.52
N GLU A 49 38.92 4.12 19.68
CA GLU A 49 39.95 4.11 18.64
C GLU A 49 40.38 2.68 18.28
N LYS A 50 40.64 1.83 19.27
CA LYS A 50 40.96 0.40 19.05
C LYS A 50 39.81 -0.34 18.36
N LEU A 51 38.56 -0.01 18.68
CA LEU A 51 37.39 -0.59 18.04
C LEU A 51 37.26 -0.17 16.58
N GLU A 52 37.57 1.08 16.25
CA GLU A 52 37.58 1.57 14.85
C GLU A 52 38.72 0.89 14.05
N LYS A 53 39.91 0.74 14.60
CA LYS A 53 41.00 -0.01 13.97
C LYS A 53 40.61 -1.48 13.72
N LEU A 54 39.99 -2.14 14.72
CA LEU A 54 39.51 -3.49 14.57
C LEU A 54 38.44 -3.62 13.47
N LYS A 55 37.55 -2.66 13.33
CA LYS A 55 36.56 -2.62 12.24
C LYS A 55 37.20 -2.46 10.87
N GLU A 56 38.28 -1.70 10.77
CA GLU A 56 39.05 -1.56 9.52
C GLU A 56 39.80 -2.84 9.16
N GLU A 57 40.39 -3.54 10.14
CA GLU A 57 41.12 -4.79 9.95
C GLU A 57 40.23 -5.94 9.45
N TYR A 58 39.03 -6.06 10.03
CA TYR A 58 38.03 -7.09 9.64
C TYR A 58 37.05 -6.64 8.57
N ARG A 59 37.34 -5.53 7.91
CA ARG A 59 36.57 -5.11 6.74
C ARG A 59 36.86 -6.11 5.61
N PRO A 60 35.82 -6.81 5.05
CA PRO A 60 36.08 -7.73 3.95
C PRO A 60 36.75 -6.95 2.82
N PRO A 61 37.88 -7.45 2.28
CA PRO A 61 38.51 -6.80 1.16
C PRO A 61 37.50 -6.75 0.02
N SER A 62 37.18 -5.54 -0.45
CA SER A 62 36.30 -5.34 -1.61
C SER A 62 37.07 -5.80 -2.85
N THR A 63 37.14 -7.10 -3.07
CA THR A 63 37.97 -7.78 -4.06
C THR A 63 37.53 -7.55 -5.50
N ARG A 64 36.50 -6.71 -5.75
CA ARG A 64 35.93 -6.53 -7.09
C ARG A 64 35.69 -5.10 -7.57
N CYS A 65 35.90 -4.08 -6.75
CA CYS A 65 35.67 -2.70 -7.17
C CYS A 65 36.94 -1.84 -6.96
N LYS A 66 37.39 -1.22 -8.04
CA LYS A 66 38.53 -0.27 -7.99
C LYS A 66 38.17 0.93 -7.10
N PRO A 67 39.12 1.52 -6.34
CA PRO A 67 38.89 2.70 -5.49
C PRO A 67 38.26 3.90 -6.22
N ASP A 68 38.46 4.01 -7.54
CA ASP A 68 37.99 5.08 -8.40
C ASP A 68 36.83 4.69 -9.32
N MET A 69 36.05 3.66 -8.95
CA MET A 69 34.88 3.24 -9.72
C MET A 69 33.91 4.39 -9.91
N LEU A 70 33.44 4.61 -11.13
CA LEU A 70 32.41 5.59 -11.44
C LEU A 70 31.05 5.10 -10.94
N PHE A 71 30.18 6.05 -10.58
CA PHE A 71 28.83 5.71 -10.15
C PHE A 71 28.02 4.98 -11.25
N GLY A 72 28.27 5.34 -12.53
CA GLY A 72 27.64 4.66 -13.67
C GLY A 72 28.03 3.19 -13.77
N ASP A 73 29.31 2.88 -13.63
CA ASP A 73 29.83 1.51 -13.67
C ASP A 73 29.26 0.67 -12.52
N TRP A 74 29.15 1.29 -11.32
CA TRP A 74 28.52 0.66 -10.18
C TRP A 74 27.03 0.41 -10.40
N MET A 75 26.30 1.37 -10.97
CA MET A 75 24.86 1.23 -11.28
C MET A 75 24.60 0.08 -12.25
N GLU A 76 25.42 -0.05 -13.29
CA GLU A 76 25.33 -1.13 -14.26
C GLU A 76 25.67 -2.48 -13.62
N PHE A 77 26.78 -2.55 -12.89
CA PHE A 77 27.19 -3.75 -12.17
C PHE A 77 26.13 -4.21 -11.17
N TRP A 78 25.59 -3.29 -10.37
CA TRP A 78 24.50 -3.57 -9.43
C TRP A 78 23.24 -4.06 -10.14
N TYR A 79 22.89 -3.42 -11.24
CA TYR A 79 21.69 -3.80 -11.99
C TYR A 79 21.83 -5.22 -12.55
N GLU A 80 22.90 -5.51 -13.29
CA GLU A 80 23.08 -6.79 -13.95
C GLU A 80 23.25 -7.97 -12.97
N ASN A 81 23.97 -7.76 -11.85
CA ASN A 81 24.31 -8.85 -10.95
C ASN A 81 23.35 -9.02 -9.76
N TYR A 82 22.73 -7.95 -9.27
CA TYR A 82 21.89 -8.02 -8.07
C TYR A 82 20.40 -7.80 -8.34
N SER A 83 20.06 -6.89 -9.25
CA SER A 83 18.66 -6.49 -9.44
C SER A 83 17.98 -7.28 -10.56
N LYS A 84 18.59 -7.35 -11.72
CA LYS A 84 18.02 -7.95 -12.93
C LYS A 84 17.60 -9.42 -12.77
N PRO A 85 18.40 -10.31 -12.14
CA PRO A 85 18.03 -11.72 -11.97
C PRO A 85 16.79 -11.92 -11.10
N ALA A 86 16.52 -10.97 -10.18
CA ALA A 86 15.44 -11.08 -9.19
C ALA A 86 14.10 -10.47 -9.65
N ILE A 87 14.07 -9.78 -10.80
CA ILE A 87 12.90 -9.00 -11.26
C ILE A 87 12.37 -9.48 -12.60
N ARG A 88 11.06 -9.28 -12.83
CA ARG A 88 10.38 -9.67 -14.06
C ARG A 88 10.79 -8.78 -15.25
N PRO A 89 10.71 -9.28 -16.51
CA PRO A 89 11.16 -8.57 -17.71
C PRO A 89 10.62 -7.14 -17.88
N LEU A 90 9.33 -6.91 -17.62
CA LEU A 90 8.76 -5.56 -17.66
C LEU A 90 9.35 -4.63 -16.58
N THR A 91 9.71 -5.17 -15.42
CA THR A 91 10.39 -4.41 -14.36
C THR A 91 11.83 -4.13 -14.77
N GLN A 92 12.51 -5.10 -15.42
CA GLN A 92 13.85 -4.89 -15.99
C GLN A 92 13.84 -3.72 -16.96
N GLN A 93 12.96 -3.70 -17.94
CA GLN A 93 12.81 -2.58 -18.89
C GLN A 93 12.61 -1.24 -18.18
N ASN A 94 11.80 -1.19 -17.13
CA ASN A 94 11.60 0.03 -16.36
C ASN A 94 12.86 0.46 -15.59
N TYR A 95 13.70 -0.49 -15.14
CA TYR A 95 15.00 -0.17 -14.54
C TYR A 95 15.98 0.31 -15.59
N GLU A 96 16.06 -0.37 -16.72
CA GLU A 96 16.92 -0.01 -17.86
C GLU A 96 16.65 1.42 -18.33
N ASN A 97 15.38 1.77 -18.56
CA ASN A 97 15.00 3.14 -18.92
C ASN A 97 15.45 4.19 -17.89
N ARG A 98 15.37 3.88 -16.58
CA ARG A 98 15.81 4.80 -15.53
C ARG A 98 17.32 4.92 -15.46
N ILE A 99 18.02 3.80 -15.53
CA ILE A 99 19.47 3.71 -15.39
C ILE A 99 20.15 4.30 -16.63
N TYR A 100 19.83 3.77 -17.82
CA TYR A 100 20.52 4.12 -19.04
C TYR A 100 20.04 5.42 -19.69
N ASP A 101 18.75 5.78 -19.54
CA ASP A 101 18.23 7.01 -20.10
C ASP A 101 18.42 8.23 -19.21
N HIS A 102 18.47 8.04 -17.88
CA HIS A 102 18.42 9.19 -16.96
C HIS A 102 19.58 9.23 -15.96
N ILE A 103 19.92 8.12 -15.27
CA ILE A 103 20.88 8.16 -14.17
C ILE A 103 22.32 8.21 -14.70
N ILE A 104 22.73 7.25 -15.51
CA ILE A 104 24.11 7.16 -16.03
C ILE A 104 24.47 8.39 -16.87
N PRO A 105 23.63 8.91 -17.79
CA PRO A 105 24.00 10.07 -18.60
C PRO A 105 24.21 11.37 -17.81
N ASP A 106 23.54 11.53 -16.66
CA ASP A 106 23.57 12.76 -15.86
C ASP A 106 24.66 12.72 -14.76
N ILE A 107 24.67 11.67 -13.95
CA ILE A 107 25.54 11.57 -12.77
C ILE A 107 26.48 10.37 -12.78
N GLY A 108 26.44 9.54 -13.83
CA GLY A 108 27.26 8.32 -13.91
C GLY A 108 28.77 8.57 -13.96
N LYS A 109 29.23 9.74 -14.41
CA LYS A 109 30.65 10.11 -14.48
C LYS A 109 31.25 10.55 -13.15
N ILE A 110 30.46 10.68 -12.11
CA ILE A 110 30.92 11.06 -10.77
C ILE A 110 31.56 9.82 -10.12
N PRO A 111 32.79 9.92 -9.56
CA PRO A 111 33.34 8.80 -8.78
C PRO A 111 32.44 8.43 -7.62
N LEU A 112 32.20 7.13 -7.41
CA LEU A 112 31.25 6.60 -6.43
C LEU A 112 31.53 7.12 -5.00
N ASN A 113 32.80 7.24 -4.64
CA ASN A 113 33.24 7.73 -3.33
C ASN A 113 33.14 9.26 -3.17
N LYS A 114 32.95 10.01 -4.27
CA LYS A 114 32.78 11.49 -4.27
C LYS A 114 31.34 11.91 -4.48
N LEU A 115 30.43 10.99 -4.77
CA LEU A 115 29.01 11.29 -4.98
C LEU A 115 28.37 11.81 -3.68
N THR A 116 27.83 13.02 -3.74
CA THR A 116 27.23 13.69 -2.58
C THR A 116 25.69 13.70 -2.65
N GLN A 117 25.06 13.98 -1.51
CA GLN A 117 23.63 14.21 -1.45
C GLN A 117 23.21 15.41 -2.32
N ASN A 118 24.05 16.43 -2.42
CA ASN A 118 23.78 17.62 -3.23
C ASN A 118 23.76 17.28 -4.72
N ASP A 119 24.65 16.42 -5.20
CA ASP A 119 24.68 15.97 -6.60
C ASP A 119 23.39 15.26 -6.97
N LEU A 120 22.92 14.35 -6.09
CA LEU A 120 21.65 13.66 -6.25
C LEU A 120 20.45 14.64 -6.19
N GLN A 121 20.48 15.61 -5.28
CA GLN A 121 19.41 16.60 -5.18
C GLN A 121 19.30 17.47 -6.43
N GLN A 122 20.45 17.92 -6.97
CA GLN A 122 20.52 18.65 -8.24
C GLN A 122 20.07 17.80 -9.42
N PHE A 123 20.46 16.52 -9.46
CA PHE A 123 19.99 15.57 -10.46
C PHE A 123 18.45 15.46 -10.47
N TYR A 124 17.81 15.29 -9.31
CA TYR A 124 16.34 15.22 -9.22
C TYR A 124 15.68 16.54 -9.66
N ALA A 125 16.30 17.67 -9.37
CA ALA A 125 15.83 18.97 -9.83
C ALA A 125 15.93 19.11 -11.36
N ARG A 126 17.04 18.64 -11.98
CA ARG A 126 17.20 18.60 -13.45
C ARG A 126 16.16 17.68 -14.11
N LEU A 127 15.96 16.47 -13.57
CA LEU A 127 14.92 15.55 -14.05
C LEU A 127 13.54 16.20 -14.04
N LYS A 128 13.23 16.96 -13.00
CA LYS A 128 11.94 17.64 -12.87
C LYS A 128 11.76 18.77 -13.87
N ARG A 129 12.82 19.49 -14.25
CA ARG A 129 12.77 20.61 -15.19
C ARG A 129 12.79 20.18 -16.65
N ASN A 130 13.73 19.32 -17.01
CA ASN A 130 14.05 18.99 -18.42
C ASN A 130 14.49 17.53 -18.65
N GLY A 131 14.09 16.61 -17.76
CA GLY A 131 14.50 15.21 -17.88
C GLY A 131 13.73 14.39 -18.90
N ARG A 132 12.70 14.92 -19.55
CA ARG A 132 11.87 14.18 -20.51
C ARG A 132 12.55 14.12 -21.88
N LYS A 133 12.71 12.89 -22.40
CA LYS A 133 13.32 12.64 -23.72
C LYS A 133 12.29 12.39 -24.82
N GLN A 134 11.10 11.90 -24.50
CA GLN A 134 10.05 11.55 -25.46
C GLN A 134 8.74 12.25 -25.13
N TYR A 135 7.97 12.56 -26.18
CA TYR A 135 6.65 13.23 -26.04
C TYR A 135 6.71 14.58 -25.33
N VAL A 136 7.80 15.35 -25.57
CA VAL A 136 8.03 16.65 -24.95
C VAL A 136 6.91 17.64 -25.29
N GLU A 137 6.47 17.67 -26.55
CA GLU A 137 5.37 18.54 -27.03
C GLU A 137 4.08 18.32 -26.28
N LYS A 138 3.76 17.04 -25.96
CA LYS A 138 2.50 16.67 -25.31
C LYS A 138 2.51 16.87 -23.80
N TYR A 139 3.63 16.65 -23.14
CA TYR A 139 3.71 16.56 -21.68
C TYR A 139 4.72 17.53 -21.04
N GLY A 140 5.34 18.41 -21.83
CA GLY A 140 6.40 19.32 -21.39
C GLY A 140 7.74 18.62 -21.17
N THR A 141 8.77 19.43 -20.86
CA THR A 141 10.17 18.98 -20.77
C THR A 141 10.48 18.19 -19.48
N GLY A 142 9.72 18.40 -18.41
CA GLY A 142 9.98 17.81 -17.10
C GLY A 142 9.43 16.38 -16.96
N LEU A 143 10.09 15.55 -16.15
CA LEU A 143 9.57 14.25 -15.76
C LEU A 143 8.49 14.38 -14.69
N SER A 144 7.59 13.38 -14.66
CA SER A 144 6.58 13.27 -13.59
C SER A 144 7.21 13.02 -12.23
N ASP A 145 6.55 13.48 -11.15
CA ASP A 145 6.98 13.25 -9.75
C ASP A 145 7.22 11.77 -9.47
N ARG A 146 6.37 10.90 -10.06
CA ARG A 146 6.52 9.45 -9.95
C ARG A 146 7.83 8.94 -10.57
N MET A 147 8.24 9.46 -11.74
CA MET A 147 9.46 9.04 -12.41
C MET A 147 10.70 9.52 -11.65
N VAL A 148 10.72 10.76 -11.17
CA VAL A 148 11.80 11.29 -10.32
C VAL A 148 11.97 10.43 -9.07
N ARG A 149 10.87 10.09 -8.40
CA ARG A 149 10.90 9.19 -7.23
C ARG A 149 11.37 7.77 -7.58
N ALA A 150 11.07 7.28 -8.78
CA ALA A 150 11.52 5.98 -9.23
C ALA A 150 13.04 5.98 -9.53
N CYS A 151 13.60 7.04 -10.12
CA CYS A 151 15.04 7.23 -10.27
C CYS A 151 15.74 7.28 -8.90
N HIS A 152 15.19 8.06 -7.95
CA HIS A 152 15.71 8.08 -6.57
C HIS A 152 15.71 6.69 -5.93
N ALA A 153 14.63 5.93 -6.07
CA ALA A 153 14.56 4.58 -5.50
C ALA A 153 15.64 3.65 -6.09
N SER A 154 15.90 3.73 -7.41
CA SER A 154 16.98 2.97 -8.04
C SER A 154 18.37 3.40 -7.53
N CYS A 155 18.65 4.71 -7.46
CA CYS A 155 19.90 5.22 -6.87
C CYS A 155 20.08 4.79 -5.41
N ARG A 156 19.01 4.93 -4.59
CA ARG A 156 19.06 4.57 -3.18
C ARG A 156 19.36 3.09 -2.96
N MET A 157 18.74 2.19 -3.72
CA MET A 157 18.97 0.75 -3.62
C MET A 157 20.37 0.35 -4.04
N ALA A 158 20.89 0.91 -5.15
CA ALA A 158 22.24 0.66 -5.61
C ALA A 158 23.28 1.18 -4.62
N LEU A 159 23.09 2.38 -4.07
CA LEU A 159 23.97 2.97 -3.08
C LEU A 159 23.91 2.28 -1.72
N GLU A 160 22.74 1.76 -1.32
CA GLU A 160 22.61 0.92 -0.12
C GLU A 160 23.45 -0.36 -0.27
N LYS A 161 23.41 -0.96 -1.47
CA LYS A 161 24.24 -2.13 -1.76
C LYS A 161 25.74 -1.77 -1.78
N ALA A 162 26.11 -0.59 -2.29
CA ALA A 162 27.49 -0.08 -2.24
C ALA A 162 27.99 0.09 -0.80
N VAL A 163 27.13 0.56 0.11
CA VAL A 163 27.45 0.62 1.55
C VAL A 163 27.64 -0.78 2.13
N ALA A 164 26.75 -1.72 1.80
CA ALA A 164 26.84 -3.11 2.25
C ALA A 164 28.11 -3.82 1.76
N GLU A 165 28.57 -3.52 0.54
CA GLU A 165 29.83 -4.03 -0.03
C GLU A 165 31.06 -3.25 0.48
N GLY A 166 30.88 -2.20 1.29
CA GLY A 166 31.97 -1.40 1.85
C GLY A 166 32.66 -0.44 0.89
N LEU A 167 32.05 -0.17 -0.29
CA LEU A 167 32.60 0.75 -1.30
C LEU A 167 32.46 2.22 -0.89
N ILE A 168 31.39 2.54 -0.18
CA ILE A 168 31.15 3.86 0.41
C ILE A 168 30.72 3.72 1.86
N ARG A 169 30.97 4.75 2.67
CA ARG A 169 30.67 4.72 4.12
C ARG A 169 29.20 4.98 4.43
N VAL A 170 28.55 5.84 3.65
CA VAL A 170 27.19 6.32 3.88
C VAL A 170 26.48 6.41 2.55
N ASN A 171 25.19 6.09 2.52
CA ASN A 171 24.37 6.25 1.33
C ASN A 171 23.98 7.73 1.15
N PRO A 172 24.49 8.44 0.13
CA PRO A 172 24.18 9.85 -0.08
C PRO A 172 22.74 10.13 -0.55
N ALA A 173 21.98 9.09 -0.93
CA ALA A 173 20.58 9.26 -1.28
C ALA A 173 19.66 9.44 -0.05
N ILE A 174 20.17 9.14 1.16
CA ILE A 174 19.41 9.34 2.39
C ILE A 174 19.29 10.84 2.69
N GLY A 175 18.04 11.29 2.98
CA GLY A 175 17.76 12.69 3.30
C GLY A 175 17.48 13.59 2.09
N CYS A 176 17.56 13.09 0.85
CA CYS A 176 17.12 13.84 -0.32
C CYS A 176 15.65 14.21 -0.26
N LYS A 177 15.31 15.45 -0.60
CA LYS A 177 13.93 15.93 -0.72
C LYS A 177 13.34 15.51 -2.07
N LEU A 178 12.20 14.85 -2.04
CA LEU A 178 11.51 14.34 -3.22
C LEU A 178 10.21 15.08 -3.47
N PRO A 179 9.74 15.18 -4.74
CA PRO A 179 8.43 15.72 -5.06
C PRO A 179 7.33 14.98 -4.28
N PRO A 180 6.20 15.64 -3.94
CA PRO A 180 5.11 15.00 -3.19
C PRO A 180 4.47 13.86 -3.99
N LYS A 181 3.94 12.86 -3.28
CA LYS A 181 3.07 11.83 -3.89
C LYS A 181 1.68 12.45 -4.09
N LYS A 182 1.39 12.91 -5.30
CA LYS A 182 0.03 13.31 -5.66
C LYS A 182 -0.72 12.08 -6.16
N ALA A 183 -1.75 11.64 -5.44
CA ALA A 183 -2.71 10.68 -5.96
C ALA A 183 -3.54 11.37 -7.06
N LYS A 184 -3.67 10.72 -8.22
CA LYS A 184 -4.65 11.15 -9.21
C LYS A 184 -6.01 10.65 -8.74
N GLU A 185 -6.97 11.55 -8.72
CA GLU A 185 -8.36 11.22 -8.47
C GLU A 185 -8.84 10.14 -9.46
N MET A 186 -9.54 9.15 -8.94
CA MET A 186 -10.14 8.10 -9.75
C MET A 186 -11.33 8.67 -10.51
N GLN A 187 -11.40 8.37 -11.80
CA GLN A 187 -12.51 8.78 -12.64
C GLN A 187 -13.44 7.58 -12.83
N VAL A 188 -14.72 7.75 -12.47
CA VAL A 188 -15.75 6.72 -12.61
C VAL A 188 -16.75 7.19 -13.66
N LEU A 189 -17.19 6.30 -14.55
CA LEU A 189 -18.24 6.59 -15.51
C LEU A 189 -19.59 6.55 -14.81
N THR A 190 -20.38 7.61 -14.98
CA THR A 190 -21.79 7.62 -14.56
C THR A 190 -22.61 6.65 -15.43
N ARG A 191 -23.80 6.25 -14.98
CA ARG A 191 -24.69 5.34 -15.72
C ARG A 191 -24.99 5.84 -17.14
N GLU A 192 -25.28 7.10 -17.32
CA GLU A 192 -25.54 7.72 -18.61
C GLU A 192 -24.30 7.69 -19.53
N LYS A 193 -23.14 8.06 -19.00
CA LYS A 193 -21.88 8.01 -19.75
C LYS A 193 -21.51 6.56 -20.12
N MET A 194 -21.77 5.61 -19.24
CA MET A 194 -21.55 4.19 -19.53
C MET A 194 -22.46 3.70 -20.64
N GLN A 195 -23.73 4.10 -20.68
CA GLN A 195 -24.65 3.79 -21.78
C GLN A 195 -24.16 4.35 -23.11
N ARG A 196 -23.81 5.65 -23.17
CA ARG A 196 -23.26 6.29 -24.39
C ARG A 196 -21.99 5.61 -24.86
N PHE A 197 -21.07 5.31 -23.92
CA PHE A 197 -19.83 4.59 -24.20
C PHE A 197 -20.09 3.21 -24.79
N MET A 198 -21.01 2.44 -24.22
CA MET A 198 -21.33 1.08 -24.70
C MET A 198 -22.02 1.09 -26.04
N THR A 199 -22.88 2.08 -26.33
CA THR A 199 -23.49 2.27 -27.66
C THR A 199 -22.40 2.54 -28.70
N GLN A 200 -21.46 3.44 -28.40
CA GLN A 200 -20.35 3.74 -29.30
C GLN A 200 -19.40 2.55 -29.45
N ALA A 201 -19.12 1.82 -28.37
CA ALA A 201 -18.29 0.62 -28.38
C ALA A 201 -18.88 -0.46 -29.31
N LYS A 202 -20.22 -0.57 -29.38
CA LYS A 202 -20.91 -1.46 -30.30
C LYS A 202 -20.73 -1.00 -31.76
N ALA A 203 -20.88 0.28 -32.03
CA ALA A 203 -20.63 0.85 -33.36
C ALA A 203 -19.17 0.69 -33.82
N ASP A 204 -18.23 0.80 -32.88
CA ASP A 204 -16.79 0.63 -33.14
C ASP A 204 -16.34 -0.85 -33.23
N GLY A 205 -17.22 -1.83 -32.91
CA GLY A 205 -16.92 -3.27 -32.95
C GLY A 205 -16.15 -3.81 -31.73
N TYR A 206 -16.20 -3.12 -30.59
CA TYR A 206 -15.50 -3.51 -29.35
C TYR A 206 -16.46 -3.72 -28.17
N PHE A 207 -17.73 -3.94 -28.44
CA PHE A 207 -18.79 -4.07 -27.43
C PHE A 207 -18.49 -5.19 -26.42
N GLU A 208 -18.21 -6.39 -26.92
CA GLU A 208 -18.02 -7.59 -26.11
C GLU A 208 -16.81 -7.44 -25.17
N LEU A 209 -15.75 -6.81 -25.64
CA LEU A 209 -14.55 -6.55 -24.84
C LEU A 209 -14.84 -5.61 -23.68
N PHE A 210 -15.48 -4.46 -23.96
CA PHE A 210 -15.76 -3.48 -22.91
C PHE A 210 -16.89 -3.92 -21.99
N LEU A 211 -17.85 -4.69 -22.51
CA LEU A 211 -18.88 -5.31 -21.67
C LEU A 211 -18.27 -6.28 -20.66
N LEU A 212 -17.39 -7.18 -21.12
CA LEU A 212 -16.72 -8.12 -20.24
C LEU A 212 -15.86 -7.42 -19.19
N GLU A 213 -15.17 -6.33 -19.55
CA GLU A 213 -14.41 -5.50 -18.60
C GLU A 213 -15.32 -4.86 -17.55
N LEU A 214 -16.44 -4.27 -17.96
CA LEU A 214 -17.40 -3.61 -17.06
C LEU A 214 -18.22 -4.59 -16.21
N CYS A 215 -18.25 -5.89 -16.56
CA CYS A 215 -18.91 -6.94 -15.78
C CYS A 215 -17.97 -7.68 -14.83
N THR A 216 -16.66 -7.63 -15.06
CA THR A 216 -15.69 -8.43 -14.29
C THR A 216 -14.60 -7.59 -13.62
N GLY A 217 -14.37 -6.37 -14.10
CA GLY A 217 -13.31 -5.49 -13.61
C GLY A 217 -11.91 -6.09 -13.75
N MET A 218 -11.64 -6.88 -14.78
CA MET A 218 -10.33 -7.49 -15.02
C MET A 218 -9.25 -6.45 -15.29
N ARG A 219 -8.00 -6.81 -15.07
CA ARG A 219 -6.89 -5.97 -15.52
C ARG A 219 -6.75 -6.04 -17.02
N ARG A 220 -6.36 -4.92 -17.68
CA ARG A 220 -6.17 -4.86 -19.14
C ARG A 220 -5.35 -6.03 -19.69
N GLY A 221 -4.28 -6.43 -19.00
CA GLY A 221 -3.46 -7.56 -19.43
C GLY A 221 -4.15 -8.91 -19.29
N GLU A 222 -5.07 -9.05 -18.34
CA GLU A 222 -5.85 -10.27 -18.13
C GLU A 222 -6.89 -10.43 -19.27
N ILE A 223 -7.69 -9.39 -19.54
CA ILE A 223 -8.77 -9.47 -20.54
C ILE A 223 -8.23 -9.73 -21.95
N VAL A 224 -7.12 -9.11 -22.35
CA VAL A 224 -6.56 -9.36 -23.69
C VAL A 224 -5.87 -10.73 -23.82
N ALA A 225 -5.54 -11.38 -22.72
CA ALA A 225 -4.93 -12.71 -22.70
C ALA A 225 -5.94 -13.86 -22.57
N LEU A 226 -7.24 -13.56 -22.56
CA LEU A 226 -8.28 -14.58 -22.48
C LEU A 226 -8.33 -15.44 -23.74
N GLN A 227 -8.49 -16.73 -23.54
CA GLN A 227 -8.75 -17.72 -24.58
C GLN A 227 -10.16 -18.29 -24.39
N TRP A 228 -10.71 -18.87 -25.47
CA TRP A 228 -12.05 -19.48 -25.41
C TRP A 228 -12.11 -20.66 -24.44
N ASP A 229 -11.00 -21.36 -24.24
CA ASP A 229 -10.89 -22.48 -23.29
C ASP A 229 -10.90 -22.03 -21.83
N ASP A 230 -10.75 -20.73 -21.55
CA ASP A 230 -10.89 -20.18 -20.21
C ASP A 230 -12.36 -20.03 -19.78
N LEU A 231 -13.30 -20.07 -20.72
CA LEU A 231 -14.73 -19.91 -20.44
C LEU A 231 -15.49 -21.23 -20.61
N ASN A 232 -16.06 -21.73 -19.54
CA ASN A 232 -17.04 -22.79 -19.60
C ASN A 232 -18.40 -22.19 -20.00
N MET A 233 -18.85 -22.47 -21.22
CA MET A 233 -20.12 -21.94 -21.76
C MET A 233 -21.37 -22.51 -21.08
N GLN A 234 -21.27 -23.63 -20.36
CA GLN A 234 -22.40 -24.25 -19.67
C GLN A 234 -22.57 -23.67 -18.26
N THR A 235 -21.47 -23.52 -17.53
CA THR A 235 -21.49 -23.04 -16.12
C THR A 235 -21.32 -21.54 -16.01
N GLY A 236 -20.85 -20.85 -17.03
CA GLY A 236 -20.49 -19.43 -17.02
C GLY A 236 -19.17 -19.14 -16.29
N GLU A 237 -18.42 -20.15 -15.90
CA GLU A 237 -17.15 -19.99 -15.21
C GLU A 237 -16.06 -19.50 -16.16
N LEU A 238 -15.50 -18.33 -15.86
CA LEU A 238 -14.38 -17.73 -16.56
C LEU A 238 -13.13 -17.83 -15.70
N HIS A 239 -12.14 -18.60 -16.14
CA HIS A 239 -10.89 -18.83 -15.43
C HIS A 239 -9.80 -17.84 -15.87
N ILE A 240 -9.35 -16.96 -14.98
CA ILE A 240 -8.34 -15.93 -15.23
C ILE A 240 -7.01 -16.43 -14.69
N CYS A 241 -6.18 -17.01 -15.57
CA CYS A 241 -4.90 -17.64 -15.20
C CYS A 241 -3.67 -17.03 -15.89
N ARG A 242 -3.84 -16.11 -16.84
CA ARG A 242 -2.76 -15.48 -17.60
C ARG A 242 -2.96 -13.99 -17.80
N GLN A 243 -1.87 -13.32 -18.18
CA GLN A 243 -1.90 -11.91 -18.55
C GLN A 243 -0.94 -11.62 -19.69
N ALA A 244 -1.29 -10.66 -20.55
CA ALA A 244 -0.43 -10.12 -21.59
C ALA A 244 0.30 -8.88 -21.07
N THR A 245 1.61 -8.84 -21.22
CA THR A 245 2.47 -7.68 -20.95
C THR A 245 3.24 -7.31 -22.21
N THR A 246 3.65 -6.05 -22.32
CA THR A 246 4.48 -5.60 -23.45
C THR A 246 5.87 -5.28 -22.93
N VAL A 247 6.88 -5.96 -23.45
CA VAL A 247 8.30 -5.74 -23.17
C VAL A 247 9.01 -5.49 -24.49
N HIS A 248 9.72 -4.38 -24.61
CA HIS A 248 10.40 -3.95 -25.84
C HIS A 248 9.53 -4.05 -27.12
N GLY A 249 8.24 -3.67 -26.98
CA GLY A 249 7.27 -3.72 -28.09
C GLY A 249 6.65 -5.08 -28.37
N ASN A 250 7.14 -6.17 -27.79
CA ASN A 250 6.63 -7.52 -27.97
C ASN A 250 5.62 -7.91 -26.88
N ILE A 251 4.60 -8.69 -27.25
CA ILE A 251 3.64 -9.23 -26.30
C ILE A 251 4.24 -10.48 -25.66
N HIS A 252 4.24 -10.50 -24.34
CA HIS A 252 4.61 -11.66 -23.53
C HIS A 252 3.41 -12.12 -22.73
N ILE A 253 3.01 -13.37 -22.91
CA ILE A 253 1.98 -14.03 -22.11
C ILE A 253 2.67 -14.69 -20.93
N CYS A 254 2.21 -14.34 -19.73
CA CYS A 254 2.78 -14.88 -18.49
C CYS A 254 1.70 -15.07 -17.42
N ALA A 255 2.03 -15.84 -16.39
CA ALA A 255 1.18 -15.96 -15.21
C ALA A 255 1.01 -14.60 -14.52
N PRO A 256 -0.12 -14.35 -13.85
CA PRO A 256 -0.34 -13.15 -13.07
C PRO A 256 0.73 -12.95 -11.99
N LYS A 257 0.84 -11.72 -11.49
CA LYS A 257 1.89 -11.34 -10.54
C LYS A 257 1.78 -12.06 -9.20
N THR A 258 0.57 -12.41 -8.77
CA THR A 258 0.28 -13.02 -7.47
C THR A 258 -0.65 -14.20 -7.63
N LYS A 259 -0.57 -15.16 -6.70
CA LYS A 259 -1.49 -16.31 -6.67
C LYS A 259 -2.97 -15.87 -6.57
N SER A 260 -3.27 -14.82 -5.82
CA SER A 260 -4.61 -14.24 -5.69
C SER A 260 -5.16 -13.60 -6.99
N SER A 261 -4.33 -13.38 -7.99
CA SER A 261 -4.77 -12.90 -9.31
C SER A 261 -5.27 -14.04 -10.20
N ILE A 262 -4.91 -15.28 -9.89
CA ILE A 262 -5.51 -16.47 -10.53
C ILE A 262 -6.83 -16.72 -9.81
N ARG A 263 -7.93 -16.61 -10.55
CA ARG A 263 -9.28 -16.68 -9.99
C ARG A 263 -10.29 -17.12 -11.05
N THR A 264 -11.42 -17.62 -10.59
CA THR A 264 -12.59 -17.90 -11.43
C THR A 264 -13.68 -16.87 -11.12
N VAL A 265 -14.27 -16.32 -12.16
CA VAL A 265 -15.40 -15.40 -12.10
C VAL A 265 -16.59 -16.06 -12.80
N ILE A 266 -17.77 -16.04 -12.17
CA ILE A 266 -18.99 -16.56 -12.77
C ILE A 266 -19.66 -15.42 -13.55
N LEU A 267 -19.85 -15.60 -14.84
CA LEU A 267 -20.53 -14.66 -15.72
C LEU A 267 -22.05 -14.88 -15.71
N PRO A 268 -22.85 -13.82 -15.75
CA PRO A 268 -24.29 -13.92 -15.96
C PRO A 268 -24.63 -14.67 -17.25
N PRO A 269 -25.72 -15.47 -17.30
CA PRO A 269 -26.11 -16.26 -18.47
C PRO A 269 -26.24 -15.43 -19.76
N ASP A 270 -26.73 -14.20 -19.65
CA ASP A 270 -26.88 -13.29 -20.79
C ASP A 270 -25.53 -12.90 -21.41
N ILE A 271 -24.51 -12.68 -20.56
CA ILE A 271 -23.16 -12.40 -21.02
C ILE A 271 -22.55 -13.62 -21.71
N VAL A 272 -22.79 -14.82 -21.16
CA VAL A 272 -22.31 -16.07 -21.77
C VAL A 272 -22.93 -16.27 -23.14
N ARG A 273 -24.26 -16.06 -23.30
CA ARG A 273 -24.95 -16.14 -24.58
C ARG A 273 -24.36 -15.16 -25.61
N LEU A 274 -24.13 -13.95 -25.19
CA LEU A 274 -23.57 -12.89 -26.04
C LEU A 274 -22.14 -13.23 -26.48
N LEU A 275 -21.31 -13.76 -25.59
CA LEU A 275 -19.96 -14.25 -25.93
C LEU A 275 -20.00 -15.48 -26.81
N ALA A 276 -20.99 -16.37 -26.68
CA ALA A 276 -21.17 -17.52 -27.56
C ALA A 276 -21.50 -17.07 -28.99
N GLU A 277 -22.37 -16.06 -29.17
CA GLU A 277 -22.63 -15.45 -30.48
C GLU A 277 -21.39 -14.74 -31.07
N TYR A 278 -20.64 -14.06 -30.21
CA TYR A 278 -19.39 -13.42 -30.62
C TYR A 278 -18.36 -14.46 -31.08
N LYS A 279 -18.22 -15.59 -30.36
CA LYS A 279 -17.32 -16.70 -30.74
C LYS A 279 -17.56 -17.21 -32.16
N LYS A 280 -18.79 -17.29 -32.63
CA LYS A 280 -19.12 -17.73 -33.97
C LYS A 280 -18.48 -16.87 -35.08
N ARG A 281 -18.16 -15.61 -34.74
CA ARG A 281 -17.56 -14.63 -35.66
C ARG A 281 -16.03 -14.59 -35.57
N ILE A 282 -15.45 -15.26 -34.58
CA ILE A 282 -14.01 -15.20 -34.29
C ILE A 282 -13.36 -16.54 -34.56
N ASN A 283 -12.47 -16.57 -35.58
CA ASN A 283 -11.64 -17.74 -35.87
C ASN A 283 -10.26 -17.58 -35.22
N SER A 284 -10.20 -17.73 -33.89
CA SER A 284 -8.96 -17.66 -33.11
C SER A 284 -9.16 -18.33 -31.76
N ARG A 285 -8.09 -18.88 -31.19
CA ARG A 285 -8.11 -19.32 -29.79
C ARG A 285 -8.29 -18.17 -28.80
N TRP A 286 -7.88 -16.95 -29.16
CA TRP A 286 -8.01 -15.76 -28.34
C TRP A 286 -9.44 -15.22 -28.41
N MET A 287 -10.00 -14.84 -27.26
CA MET A 287 -11.30 -14.16 -27.25
C MET A 287 -11.25 -12.82 -27.98
N PHE A 288 -10.15 -12.10 -27.81
CA PHE A 288 -9.91 -10.81 -28.44
C PHE A 288 -8.60 -10.88 -29.26
N PRO A 289 -8.65 -11.39 -30.50
CA PRO A 289 -7.48 -11.58 -31.34
C PRO A 289 -6.95 -10.26 -31.88
N SER A 290 -5.68 -10.25 -32.21
CA SER A 290 -5.05 -9.15 -32.94
C SER A 290 -5.64 -9.00 -34.34
N PRO A 291 -6.01 -7.78 -34.79
CA PRO A 291 -6.44 -7.57 -36.17
C PRO A 291 -5.28 -7.54 -37.16
N VAL A 292 -4.03 -7.61 -36.70
CA VAL A 292 -2.82 -7.41 -37.50
C VAL A 292 -1.89 -8.62 -37.50
N LYS A 293 -1.88 -9.39 -36.42
CA LYS A 293 -1.00 -10.58 -36.28
C LYS A 293 -1.85 -11.83 -36.13
N GLU A 294 -1.58 -12.82 -36.92
CA GLU A 294 -2.18 -14.14 -36.84
C GLU A 294 -1.80 -14.81 -35.49
N ASP A 295 -2.74 -15.54 -34.90
CA ASP A 295 -2.62 -16.28 -33.66
C ASP A 295 -2.02 -15.47 -32.49
N ALA A 296 -2.27 -14.17 -32.44
CA ALA A 296 -1.82 -13.29 -31.39
C ALA A 296 -3.01 -12.63 -30.68
N PRO A 297 -2.92 -12.35 -29.38
CA PRO A 297 -3.94 -11.58 -28.69
C PRO A 297 -3.88 -10.11 -29.10
N TYR A 298 -4.94 -9.36 -28.82
CA TYR A 298 -4.95 -7.91 -29.03
C TYR A 298 -3.82 -7.24 -28.26
N HIS A 299 -3.15 -6.27 -28.90
CA HIS A 299 -2.00 -5.62 -28.27
C HIS A 299 -2.45 -4.71 -27.11
N PRO A 300 -1.92 -4.89 -25.87
CA PRO A 300 -2.38 -4.13 -24.70
C PRO A 300 -2.31 -2.62 -24.84
N SER A 301 -1.33 -2.08 -25.59
CA SER A 301 -1.24 -0.64 -25.84
C SER A 301 -2.23 -0.15 -26.89
N ALA A 302 -2.61 -1.01 -27.88
CA ALA A 302 -3.58 -0.65 -28.90
C ALA A 302 -4.99 -0.56 -28.32
N ILE A 303 -5.36 -1.44 -27.38
CA ILE A 303 -6.67 -1.39 -26.71
C ILE A 303 -6.88 -0.10 -25.94
N ARG A 304 -5.80 0.51 -25.40
CA ARG A 304 -5.89 1.83 -24.79
C ARG A 304 -6.25 2.90 -25.82
N LYS A 305 -5.66 2.84 -27.01
CA LYS A 305 -6.00 3.78 -28.09
C LYS A 305 -7.44 3.60 -28.58
N VAL A 306 -7.92 2.34 -28.59
CA VAL A 306 -9.33 2.06 -28.89
C VAL A 306 -10.23 2.72 -27.83
N LEU A 307 -9.96 2.50 -26.56
CA LEU A 307 -10.72 3.12 -25.47
C LEU A 307 -10.73 4.65 -25.61
N ASP A 308 -9.56 5.28 -25.81
CA ASP A 308 -9.44 6.74 -25.94
C ASP A 308 -10.34 7.26 -27.08
N ARG A 309 -10.29 6.60 -28.25
CA ARG A 309 -11.09 6.95 -29.43
C ARG A 309 -12.61 6.73 -29.24
N THR A 310 -12.99 5.60 -28.62
CA THR A 310 -14.42 5.30 -28.36
C THR A 310 -15.00 6.27 -27.34
N LEU A 311 -14.24 6.66 -26.31
CA LEU A 311 -14.67 7.69 -25.33
C LEU A 311 -14.84 9.07 -25.98
N GLU A 312 -13.92 9.45 -26.85
CA GLU A 312 -13.99 10.72 -27.61
C GLU A 312 -15.24 10.75 -28.49
N ARG A 313 -15.51 9.70 -29.27
CA ARG A 313 -16.70 9.57 -30.12
C ARG A 313 -18.02 9.51 -29.33
N ALA A 314 -17.97 8.95 -28.10
CA ALA A 314 -19.11 8.92 -27.18
C ALA A 314 -19.31 10.22 -26.44
N GLU A 315 -18.48 11.25 -26.70
CA GLU A 315 -18.47 12.52 -25.98
C GLU A 315 -18.34 12.34 -24.44
N CYS A 316 -17.56 11.33 -24.05
CA CYS A 316 -17.28 11.02 -22.66
C CYS A 316 -15.92 11.60 -22.25
N LYS A 317 -15.84 12.07 -20.99
CA LYS A 317 -14.57 12.48 -20.42
C LYS A 317 -13.59 11.30 -20.47
N HIS A 318 -12.34 11.58 -20.82
CA HIS A 318 -11.29 10.57 -20.87
C HIS A 318 -11.13 9.88 -19.50
N VAL A 319 -11.22 8.55 -19.52
CA VAL A 319 -10.90 7.66 -18.40
C VAL A 319 -9.83 6.66 -18.83
N ARG A 320 -8.99 6.26 -17.89
CA ARG A 320 -7.97 5.22 -18.19
C ARG A 320 -8.64 3.85 -18.22
N PHE A 321 -8.03 2.88 -18.89
CA PHE A 321 -8.54 1.51 -18.90
C PHE A 321 -8.74 0.94 -17.48
N HIS A 322 -7.85 1.26 -16.56
CA HIS A 322 -8.00 0.84 -15.16
C HIS A 322 -9.16 1.52 -14.42
N ASP A 323 -9.62 2.67 -14.89
CA ASP A 323 -10.77 3.36 -14.33
C ASP A 323 -12.11 2.67 -14.69
N LEU A 324 -12.15 1.84 -15.76
CA LEU A 324 -13.29 0.95 -16.05
C LEU A 324 -13.46 -0.10 -14.96
N ARG A 325 -12.35 -0.67 -14.49
CA ARG A 325 -12.36 -1.57 -13.33
C ARG A 325 -12.83 -0.87 -12.05
N HIS A 326 -12.46 0.40 -11.85
CA HIS A 326 -13.00 1.21 -10.74
C HIS A 326 -14.50 1.48 -10.92
N THR A 327 -14.96 1.71 -12.16
CA THR A 327 -16.37 1.86 -12.48
C THR A 327 -17.14 0.59 -12.13
N PHE A 328 -16.65 -0.60 -12.54
CA PHE A 328 -17.22 -1.89 -12.11
C PHE A 328 -17.29 -2.00 -10.59
N ALA A 329 -16.17 -1.77 -9.90
CA ALA A 329 -16.11 -1.91 -8.45
C ALA A 329 -17.07 -0.98 -7.72
N THR A 330 -17.15 0.30 -8.13
CA THR A 330 -18.07 1.28 -7.55
C THR A 330 -19.53 0.90 -7.82
N THR A 331 -19.84 0.47 -9.05
CA THR A 331 -21.20 0.04 -9.43
C THR A 331 -21.61 -1.23 -8.68
N ALA A 332 -20.72 -2.21 -8.54
CA ALA A 332 -21.00 -3.44 -7.81
C ALA A 332 -21.30 -3.17 -6.33
N LEU A 333 -20.50 -2.30 -5.69
CA LEU A 333 -20.75 -1.88 -4.31
C LEU A 333 -22.05 -1.09 -4.16
N ALA A 334 -22.34 -0.18 -5.09
CA ALA A 334 -23.59 0.59 -5.11
C ALA A 334 -24.82 -0.33 -5.23
N ASN A 335 -24.70 -1.47 -5.93
CA ASN A 335 -25.74 -2.49 -6.06
C ASN A 335 -25.73 -3.51 -4.90
N GLY A 336 -24.95 -3.27 -3.84
CA GLY A 336 -25.01 -4.07 -2.61
C GLY A 336 -24.08 -5.28 -2.57
N MET A 337 -23.14 -5.41 -3.51
CA MET A 337 -22.13 -6.47 -3.43
C MET A 337 -21.21 -6.20 -2.22
N ASP A 338 -20.95 -7.23 -1.43
CA ASP A 338 -20.04 -7.11 -0.30
C ASP A 338 -18.57 -6.98 -0.72
N VAL A 339 -17.77 -6.34 0.13
CA VAL A 339 -16.34 -6.02 -0.17
C VAL A 339 -15.50 -7.26 -0.38
N LYS A 340 -15.78 -8.35 0.35
CA LYS A 340 -14.99 -9.58 0.30
C LYS A 340 -15.22 -10.28 -1.03
N THR A 341 -16.47 -10.40 -1.46
CA THR A 341 -16.87 -10.93 -2.78
C THR A 341 -16.29 -10.08 -3.90
N LEU A 342 -16.43 -8.75 -3.82
CA LEU A 342 -15.82 -7.84 -4.80
C LEU A 342 -14.31 -8.02 -4.87
N SER A 343 -13.60 -8.07 -3.73
CA SER A 343 -12.15 -8.28 -3.68
C SER A 343 -11.73 -9.59 -4.34
N ALA A 344 -12.51 -10.66 -4.15
CA ALA A 344 -12.28 -11.96 -4.79
C ALA A 344 -12.45 -11.86 -6.32
N ILE A 345 -13.55 -11.26 -6.80
CA ILE A 345 -13.83 -11.10 -8.23
C ILE A 345 -12.73 -10.29 -8.93
N ILE A 346 -12.36 -9.13 -8.36
CA ILE A 346 -11.33 -8.28 -8.96
C ILE A 346 -9.89 -8.75 -8.68
N GLY A 347 -9.68 -9.68 -7.75
CA GLY A 347 -8.35 -10.21 -7.40
C GLY A 347 -7.45 -9.16 -6.76
N HIS A 348 -7.91 -8.49 -5.70
CA HIS A 348 -7.09 -7.63 -4.84
C HIS A 348 -6.40 -8.47 -3.76
N ILE A 349 -5.13 -8.13 -3.46
CA ILE A 349 -4.33 -8.82 -2.43
C ILE A 349 -4.78 -8.41 -1.03
N SER A 350 -5.24 -7.17 -0.86
CA SER A 350 -5.74 -6.65 0.41
C SER A 350 -7.08 -5.94 0.23
N SER A 351 -7.96 -6.11 1.19
CA SER A 351 -9.23 -5.37 1.30
C SER A 351 -9.00 -3.86 1.45
N GLU A 352 -7.84 -3.42 1.94
CA GLU A 352 -7.45 -2.00 2.02
C GLU A 352 -7.45 -1.33 0.65
N THR A 353 -6.98 -2.03 -0.41
CA THR A 353 -7.04 -1.50 -1.78
C THR A 353 -8.48 -1.37 -2.26
N THR A 354 -9.38 -2.27 -1.83
CA THR A 354 -10.81 -2.20 -2.14
C THR A 354 -11.48 -1.11 -1.30
N LEU A 355 -11.12 -0.98 -0.01
CA LEU A 355 -11.63 0.07 0.89
C LEU A 355 -11.27 1.49 0.40
N ASN A 356 -10.14 1.70 -0.25
CA ASN A 356 -9.81 2.98 -0.87
C ASN A 356 -10.79 3.40 -1.99
N ILE A 357 -11.57 2.46 -2.54
CA ILE A 357 -12.68 2.75 -3.46
C ILE A 357 -13.89 3.31 -2.69
N TYR A 358 -14.04 2.95 -1.40
CA TYR A 358 -15.11 3.45 -0.52
C TYR A 358 -14.98 4.93 -0.15
N THR A 359 -13.85 5.57 -0.35
CA THR A 359 -13.72 7.03 -0.14
C THR A 359 -14.63 7.84 -1.07
N HIS A 360 -15.19 7.19 -2.10
CA HIS A 360 -16.19 7.74 -3.01
C HIS A 360 -17.61 7.19 -2.74
N ILE A 361 -17.97 7.02 -1.45
CA ILE A 361 -19.36 6.71 -1.06
C ILE A 361 -20.26 7.83 -1.60
N THR A 362 -21.13 7.48 -2.54
CA THR A 362 -22.10 8.43 -3.07
C THR A 362 -23.27 8.61 -2.09
N ASP A 363 -23.93 9.79 -2.11
CA ASP A 363 -25.13 10.04 -1.30
C ASP A 363 -26.19 8.94 -1.48
N ASN A 364 -26.28 8.37 -2.69
CA ASN A 364 -27.18 7.27 -3.00
C ASN A 364 -26.83 5.98 -2.24
N MET A 365 -25.55 5.68 -2.02
CA MET A 365 -25.12 4.52 -1.21
C MET A 365 -25.48 4.74 0.26
N GLN A 366 -25.34 5.95 0.78
CA GLN A 366 -25.73 6.29 2.15
C GLN A 366 -27.26 6.18 2.34
N ARG A 367 -28.04 6.68 1.38
CA ARG A 367 -29.52 6.55 1.38
C ARG A 367 -29.96 5.08 1.30
N SER A 368 -29.34 4.28 0.43
CA SER A 368 -29.61 2.84 0.32
C SER A 368 -29.27 2.08 1.60
N ALA A 369 -28.18 2.45 2.27
CA ALA A 369 -27.84 1.89 3.57
C ALA A 369 -28.84 2.29 4.65
N ALA A 370 -29.29 3.56 4.68
CA ALA A 370 -30.32 4.04 5.58
C ALA A 370 -31.65 3.27 5.38
N ASN A 371 -32.09 3.08 4.14
CA ASN A 371 -33.31 2.31 3.82
C ASN A 371 -33.19 0.84 4.25
N LYS A 372 -32.00 0.21 4.10
CA LYS A 372 -31.78 -1.16 4.58
C LYS A 372 -31.80 -1.25 6.12
N ILE A 373 -31.29 -0.23 6.80
CA ILE A 373 -31.37 -0.11 8.26
C ILE A 373 -32.84 0.02 8.67
N GLU A 374 -33.60 0.89 8.00
CA GLU A 374 -35.03 1.06 8.25
C GLU A 374 -35.80 -0.25 8.04
N GLN A 375 -35.56 -0.99 6.96
CA GLN A 375 -36.16 -2.29 6.69
C GLN A 375 -35.74 -3.36 7.70
N GLY A 376 -34.50 -3.32 8.21
CA GLY A 376 -34.00 -4.27 9.21
C GLY A 376 -34.46 -3.98 10.64
N PHE A 377 -34.79 -2.72 10.94
CA PHE A 377 -35.26 -2.28 12.26
C PHE A 377 -36.71 -1.78 12.24
N GLY A 378 -37.38 -1.77 11.05
CA GLY A 378 -38.76 -1.40 10.90
C GLY A 378 -39.66 -2.37 11.67
N ARG A 379 -40.48 -1.84 12.55
CA ARG A 379 -41.47 -2.57 13.32
C ARG A 379 -42.38 -3.37 12.34
N ASN A 380 -42.58 -4.63 12.63
CA ASN A 380 -43.73 -5.41 12.14
C ASN A 380 -45.02 -4.72 12.65
N GLU A 381 -45.54 -3.79 11.93
CA GLU A 381 -46.93 -3.41 12.09
C GLU A 381 -47.77 -4.45 11.40
N GLY A 382 -48.13 -5.49 12.17
CA GLY A 382 -49.18 -6.41 11.81
C GLY A 382 -50.48 -5.66 11.70
N SER A 383 -51.13 -5.87 10.58
CA SER A 383 -52.54 -5.73 10.26
C SER A 383 -53.40 -4.87 11.20
N LEU A 384 -53.82 -3.72 10.73
CA LEU A 384 -55.13 -3.18 11.05
C LEU A 384 -55.77 -2.67 9.73
N SER A 385 -56.93 -3.29 9.51
CA SER A 385 -57.88 -3.09 8.43
C SER A 385 -58.26 -1.65 8.19
N GLU A 386 -58.49 -1.34 6.91
CA GLU A 386 -59.18 -0.13 6.42
C GLU A 386 -60.52 0.11 7.11
N ASP A 387 -60.70 1.31 7.62
CA ASP A 387 -62.01 1.94 7.65
C ASP A 387 -61.88 3.46 7.36
N LYS A 388 -62.59 3.88 6.32
CA LYS A 388 -62.77 5.25 5.88
C LYS A 388 -63.59 6.04 6.90
N GLN A 389 -63.15 7.22 7.27
CA GLN A 389 -63.98 8.43 7.39
C GLN A 389 -63.11 9.66 7.70
N THR A 390 -63.22 10.68 6.86
CA THR A 390 -62.93 12.10 7.07
C THR A 390 -64.16 12.82 7.60
N PRO A 391 -64.15 14.11 8.02
CA PRO A 391 -63.07 14.92 8.64
C PRO A 391 -63.58 15.61 9.95
N ASP A 392 -62.77 16.14 10.80
CA ASP A 392 -62.91 17.52 11.28
C ASP A 392 -61.71 18.01 12.13
N GLN A 393 -61.57 19.33 12.10
CA GLN A 393 -60.51 20.13 12.64
C GLN A 393 -60.44 20.11 14.16
N THR A 394 -59.25 20.04 14.72
CA THR A 394 -58.82 20.93 15.83
C THR A 394 -57.30 20.83 16.05
N VAL A 395 -56.62 21.88 15.74
CA VAL A 395 -55.22 22.14 16.08
C VAL A 395 -55.09 22.21 17.60
N LYS A 396 -54.43 21.21 18.21
CA LYS A 396 -53.84 21.35 19.54
C LYS A 396 -52.35 21.43 19.43
N THR A 397 -51.82 22.62 19.62
CA THR A 397 -50.40 22.93 19.86
C THR A 397 -49.77 21.98 20.85
N ALA A 398 -48.94 21.07 20.36
CA ALA A 398 -48.04 20.27 21.22
C ALA A 398 -46.93 21.23 21.68
N GLN A 399 -46.85 21.44 22.99
CA GLN A 399 -45.76 22.13 23.64
C GLN A 399 -44.46 21.44 23.34
N THR A 400 -43.52 22.13 22.71
CA THR A 400 -42.15 21.70 22.50
C THR A 400 -41.50 21.44 23.87
N ALA A 401 -41.28 20.22 24.23
CA ALA A 401 -40.42 19.84 25.36
C ALA A 401 -39.03 20.48 25.14
N LYS A 402 -38.59 21.28 26.12
CA LYS A 402 -37.25 21.88 26.11
C LYS A 402 -36.22 20.74 26.10
N PHE A 403 -35.31 20.76 25.14
CA PHE A 403 -34.16 19.87 25.08
C PHE A 403 -33.26 20.14 26.29
N GLU A 404 -33.24 19.23 27.25
CA GLU A 404 -32.25 19.21 28.33
C GLU A 404 -31.06 18.35 27.86
N PRO A 405 -29.87 18.95 27.62
CA PRO A 405 -28.69 18.19 27.25
C PRO A 405 -28.30 17.28 28.42
N LYS A 406 -28.32 15.97 28.20
CA LYS A 406 -27.73 14.99 29.13
C LYS A 406 -26.26 15.37 29.34
N GLN A 407 -25.89 15.84 30.54
CA GLN A 407 -24.49 16.10 30.85
C GLN A 407 -23.70 14.79 30.68
N PRO A 408 -22.57 14.83 29.97
CA PRO A 408 -21.70 13.65 29.88
C PRO A 408 -21.28 13.28 31.29
N LYS A 409 -21.45 12.00 31.65
CA LYS A 409 -20.93 11.49 32.95
C LYS A 409 -19.41 11.57 32.94
N ILE A 410 -18.85 12.70 33.31
CA ILE A 410 -17.42 12.87 33.54
C ILE A 410 -17.05 11.97 34.70
N ARG A 411 -16.31 10.89 34.44
CA ARG A 411 -15.80 10.01 35.50
C ARG A 411 -14.84 10.79 36.35
N ARG A 412 -14.90 10.55 37.68
CA ARG A 412 -13.99 11.20 38.64
C ARG A 412 -12.55 10.82 38.29
N PRO A 413 -11.60 11.76 38.22
CA PRO A 413 -10.20 11.47 38.04
C PRO A 413 -9.70 10.45 39.09
N GLY A 414 -8.91 9.45 38.67
CA GLY A 414 -8.33 8.46 39.57
C GLY A 414 -9.10 7.14 39.71
N THR A 415 -10.23 6.94 39.05
CA THR A 415 -11.05 5.71 39.20
C THR A 415 -10.73 4.61 38.17
N GLY A 416 -9.79 4.82 37.23
CA GLY A 416 -9.50 3.86 36.16
C GLY A 416 -10.64 3.70 35.14
N CYS A 417 -10.52 2.76 34.25
CA CYS A 417 -11.60 2.37 33.32
C CYS A 417 -11.64 0.86 33.11
N ILE A 418 -12.85 0.32 32.90
CA ILE A 418 -13.06 -1.07 32.56
C ILE A 418 -13.68 -1.13 31.16
N THR A 419 -13.12 -1.96 30.31
CA THR A 419 -13.56 -2.18 28.94
C THR A 419 -13.76 -3.68 28.73
N GLU A 420 -14.87 -4.07 28.14
CA GLU A 420 -15.10 -5.43 27.69
C GLU A 420 -14.36 -5.66 26.38
N ILE A 421 -13.47 -6.68 26.35
CA ILE A 421 -12.69 -7.03 25.17
C ILE A 421 -13.44 -8.05 24.30
N ASN A 422 -14.12 -9.01 24.97
CA ASN A 422 -14.99 -10.00 24.36
C ASN A 422 -15.95 -10.53 25.42
N ASP A 423 -16.90 -11.38 25.00
CA ASP A 423 -18.01 -11.92 25.83
C ASP A 423 -17.57 -12.59 27.14
N HIS A 424 -16.26 -12.81 27.36
CA HIS A 424 -15.72 -13.52 28.51
C HIS A 424 -14.45 -12.87 29.10
N LEU A 425 -14.10 -11.64 28.69
CA LEU A 425 -12.88 -10.99 29.15
C LEU A 425 -13.06 -9.48 29.32
N PHE A 426 -12.82 -8.99 30.53
CA PHE A 426 -12.83 -7.58 30.90
C PHE A 426 -11.42 -7.09 31.19
N GLU A 427 -11.06 -5.91 30.70
CA GLU A 427 -9.80 -5.21 30.97
C GLU A 427 -10.08 -4.01 31.87
N GLY A 428 -9.47 -3.99 33.05
CA GLY A 428 -9.39 -2.83 33.93
C GLY A 428 -8.07 -2.09 33.70
N ARG A 429 -8.11 -0.80 33.42
CA ARG A 429 -6.92 0.02 33.16
C ARG A 429 -6.82 1.20 34.10
N TYR A 430 -5.66 1.36 34.75
CA TYR A 430 -5.31 2.50 35.56
C TYR A 430 -3.99 3.12 35.08
N SER A 431 -3.94 4.46 35.02
CA SER A 431 -2.78 5.18 34.47
C SER A 431 -2.46 6.41 35.35
N PRO A 432 -1.90 6.22 36.55
CA PRO A 432 -1.49 7.32 37.42
C PRO A 432 -0.23 8.00 36.91
N THR A 433 0.02 9.20 37.40
CA THR A 433 1.28 9.93 37.22
C THR A 433 2.22 9.57 38.38
N ASN A 434 3.40 9.02 38.11
CA ASN A 434 4.39 8.65 39.11
C ASN A 434 5.06 9.88 39.73
N ALA A 435 5.92 9.66 40.72
CA ALA A 435 6.65 10.72 41.43
C ALA A 435 7.49 11.64 40.53
N TYR A 436 7.87 11.16 39.32
CA TYR A 436 8.64 11.91 38.31
C TYR A 436 7.78 12.60 37.25
N GLY A 437 6.47 12.74 37.46
CA GLY A 437 5.55 13.40 36.51
C GLY A 437 5.20 12.57 35.28
N LYS A 438 5.58 11.28 35.19
CA LYS A 438 5.34 10.40 34.01
C LYS A 438 4.15 9.48 34.24
N ARG A 439 3.24 9.37 33.28
CA ARG A 439 2.13 8.41 33.32
C ARG A 439 2.62 6.96 33.15
N THR A 440 2.22 6.10 34.08
CA THR A 440 2.56 4.67 34.11
C THR A 440 1.28 3.82 34.04
N PRO A 441 0.82 3.41 32.82
CA PRO A 441 -0.37 2.60 32.74
C PRO A 441 -0.11 1.16 33.17
N LYS A 442 -1.06 0.57 33.91
CA LYS A 442 -1.14 -0.87 34.21
C LYS A 442 -2.55 -1.37 33.98
N ASN A 443 -2.66 -2.63 33.58
CA ASN A 443 -3.92 -3.30 33.25
C ASN A 443 -4.09 -4.53 34.13
N VAL A 444 -5.35 -4.87 34.45
CA VAL A 444 -5.79 -6.12 35.07
C VAL A 444 -6.84 -6.77 34.16
N TYR A 445 -6.95 -8.08 34.22
CA TYR A 445 -7.89 -8.84 33.40
C TYR A 445 -8.71 -9.78 34.29
N ALA A 446 -10.00 -9.92 33.99
CA ALA A 446 -10.90 -10.83 34.66
C ALA A 446 -11.98 -11.40 33.71
N LYS A 447 -12.61 -12.48 34.10
CA LYS A 447 -13.67 -13.12 33.33
C LYS A 447 -15.05 -12.49 33.53
N THR A 448 -15.26 -11.80 34.65
CA THR A 448 -16.48 -11.07 34.95
C THR A 448 -16.15 -9.60 35.21
N ARG A 449 -17.16 -8.76 35.09
CA ARG A 449 -17.00 -7.32 35.31
C ARG A 449 -16.75 -7.01 36.80
N GLU A 450 -17.45 -7.70 37.68
CA GLU A 450 -17.32 -7.55 39.12
C GLU A 450 -15.91 -7.91 39.61
N GLU A 451 -15.38 -9.05 39.16
CA GLU A 451 -14.01 -9.48 39.43
C GLU A 451 -12.97 -8.49 38.88
N CYS A 452 -13.26 -7.89 37.71
CA CYS A 452 -12.39 -6.88 37.13
C CYS A 452 -12.40 -5.57 37.93
N GLU A 453 -13.55 -5.18 38.52
CA GLU A 453 -13.70 -4.01 39.38
C GLU A 453 -12.91 -4.18 40.69
N GLU A 454 -12.98 -5.35 41.31
CA GLU A 454 -12.21 -5.68 42.50
C GLU A 454 -10.69 -5.62 42.26
N LYS A 455 -10.23 -6.33 41.24
CA LYS A 455 -8.80 -6.33 40.85
C LYS A 455 -8.29 -4.94 40.48
N LEU A 456 -9.13 -4.13 39.83
CA LEU A 456 -8.78 -2.76 39.50
C LEU A 456 -8.67 -1.87 40.74
N ALA A 457 -9.56 -2.03 41.72
CA ALA A 457 -9.52 -1.29 42.98
C ALA A 457 -8.26 -1.63 43.79
N GLU A 458 -7.90 -2.92 43.86
CA GLU A 458 -6.64 -3.37 44.47
C GLU A 458 -5.40 -2.78 43.77
N LEU A 459 -5.40 -2.80 42.44
CA LEU A 459 -4.31 -2.23 41.65
C LEU A 459 -4.16 -0.72 41.92
N ILE A 460 -5.27 0.02 41.97
CA ILE A 460 -5.28 1.46 42.24
C ILE A 460 -4.71 1.75 43.61
N THR A 461 -5.14 1.00 44.64
CA THR A 461 -4.67 1.15 46.03
C THR A 461 -3.17 0.91 46.13
N ARG A 462 -2.68 -0.19 45.57
CA ARG A 462 -1.25 -0.54 45.55
C ARG A 462 -0.41 0.50 44.80
N MET A 463 -0.81 0.91 43.61
CA MET A 463 -0.05 1.90 42.83
C MET A 463 0.00 3.27 43.49
N ASN A 464 -1.07 3.68 44.16
CA ASN A 464 -1.08 4.95 44.93
C ASN A 464 -0.18 4.89 46.15
N ALA A 465 -0.12 3.77 46.86
CA ALA A 465 0.80 3.56 47.98
C ALA A 465 2.26 3.59 47.51
N ASP A 466 2.59 2.89 46.41
CA ASP A 466 3.93 2.90 45.82
C ASP A 466 4.39 4.31 45.41
N ILE A 467 3.48 5.08 44.78
CA ILE A 467 3.76 6.46 44.34
C ILE A 467 3.94 7.39 45.56
N ALA A 468 3.17 7.20 46.66
CA ALA A 468 3.31 7.99 47.88
C ALA A 468 4.66 7.72 48.55
N ALA A 469 5.04 6.45 48.72
CA ALA A 469 6.32 6.06 49.27
C ALA A 469 7.52 6.60 48.46
N GLU A 470 7.42 6.57 47.13
CA GLU A 470 8.46 7.10 46.24
C GLU A 470 8.58 8.62 46.32
N LYS A 471 7.46 9.33 46.48
CA LYS A 471 7.46 10.79 46.71
C LYS A 471 8.08 11.16 48.08
N GLU A 472 7.80 10.41 49.12
CA GLU A 472 8.42 10.62 50.45
C GLU A 472 9.94 10.44 50.43
N ARG A 473 10.42 9.39 49.68
CA ARG A 473 11.86 9.19 49.47
C ARG A 473 12.52 10.35 48.75
N LEU A 474 11.89 10.83 47.67
CA LEU A 474 12.42 11.96 46.89
C LEU A 474 12.44 13.25 47.71
N ASN A 475 11.43 13.48 48.56
CA ASN A 475 11.40 14.64 49.43
C ASN A 475 12.45 14.56 50.54
N ALA A 476 12.73 13.35 51.08
CA ALA A 476 13.80 13.13 52.03
C ALA A 476 15.19 13.33 51.44
N GLU A 477 15.41 12.90 50.17
CA GLU A 477 16.67 13.11 49.43
C GLU A 477 16.91 14.58 49.03
N GLN A 478 15.85 15.40 48.92
CA GLN A 478 15.97 16.82 48.62
C GLN A 478 16.16 17.69 49.90
N SER A 479 15.90 17.12 51.05
CA SER A 479 16.00 17.82 52.36
C SER A 479 17.27 17.45 53.13
N ALA A 480 18.10 16.53 52.62
CA ALA A 480 19.41 16.13 53.11
C ALA A 480 20.53 16.74 52.23
#